data_f888f16e700a4a847e253749bb434d34
#
_entry.id   f888f16e700a4a847e253749bb434d34
#
_cell.length_a   1.000
_cell.length_b   1.000
_cell.length_c   1.000
_cell.angle_alpha   90.00
_cell.angle_beta   90.00
_cell.angle_gamma   90.00
#
_symmetry.space_group_name_H-M   'P 1'
#
loop_
_entity.id
_entity.type
_entity.pdbx_description
1 polymer ?
#
loop_
_entity_poly.entity_id
_entity_poly.type
_entity_poly.pdbx_seq_one_letter_code
_entity_poly.pdbx_strand_id
1 'polypeptide(L)'
;MMILRDYHPKDRKEMANLFYQTVHSINRKDYSEEQLHAWATGKVDYDRWNASFLKHKTIVAEINGKIVGFGDMDETGYLDRLYVHKDFQGQNIASSICRKLEQSAKADTYITHASITAKPFFEKMGYEVVKEQEVERDGIKLKNYVMKKHHRRQEVVHYD
;
A
#
# COMPACT_ATOMS: atom_id res chain seq x y z
N MET A 1 -14.58 10.51 12.08
CA MET A 1 -15.03 9.24 11.46
C MET A 1 -14.28 9.01 10.16
N MET A 2 -13.69 7.85 9.99
CA MET A 2 -12.97 7.48 8.77
C MET A 2 -13.94 6.97 7.72
N ILE A 3 -13.79 7.46 6.50
CA ILE A 3 -14.54 7.02 5.33
C ILE A 3 -13.58 6.35 4.36
N LEU A 4 -13.91 5.14 3.89
CA LEU A 4 -13.21 4.49 2.79
C LEU A 4 -14.04 4.70 1.52
N ARG A 5 -13.40 5.19 0.48
CA ARG A 5 -14.07 5.48 -0.78
C ARG A 5 -13.17 5.17 -1.97
N ASP A 6 -13.76 5.16 -3.17
CA ASP A 6 -12.99 4.99 -4.39
C ASP A 6 -12.15 6.24 -4.69
N TYR A 7 -11.05 6.01 -5.40
CA TYR A 7 -10.18 7.06 -5.90
C TYR A 7 -10.90 7.95 -6.92
N HIS A 8 -10.60 9.24 -6.87
CA HIS A 8 -11.00 10.21 -7.88
C HIS A 8 -9.74 10.95 -8.40
N PRO A 9 -9.67 11.27 -9.72
CA PRO A 9 -8.47 11.93 -10.26
C PRO A 9 -8.02 13.20 -9.53
N LYS A 10 -8.94 13.94 -8.92
CA LYS A 10 -8.62 15.14 -8.12
C LYS A 10 -7.80 14.81 -6.87
N ASP A 11 -7.76 13.55 -6.45
CA ASP A 11 -7.06 13.14 -5.22
C ASP A 11 -5.55 13.02 -5.42
N ARG A 12 -5.08 12.93 -6.66
CA ARG A 12 -3.70 12.52 -6.95
C ARG A 12 -2.63 13.41 -6.34
N LYS A 13 -2.84 14.72 -6.29
CA LYS A 13 -1.85 15.64 -5.71
C LYS A 13 -1.73 15.48 -4.20
N GLU A 14 -2.85 15.37 -3.51
CA GLU A 14 -2.88 15.15 -2.06
C GLU A 14 -2.27 13.78 -1.72
N MET A 15 -2.58 12.76 -2.52
CA MET A 15 -2.00 11.41 -2.37
C MET A 15 -0.49 11.42 -2.60
N ALA A 16 -0.01 12.14 -3.61
CA ALA A 16 1.42 12.26 -3.88
C ALA A 16 2.16 12.94 -2.73
N ASN A 17 1.57 13.98 -2.15
CA ASN A 17 2.14 14.65 -0.98
C ASN A 17 2.16 13.71 0.24
N LEU A 18 1.09 12.98 0.48
CA LEU A 18 1.03 11.98 1.56
C LEU A 18 2.11 10.91 1.37
N PHE A 19 2.26 10.38 0.18
CA PHE A 19 3.30 9.42 -0.15
C PHE A 19 4.69 9.94 0.18
N TYR A 20 5.02 11.14 -0.31
CA TYR A 20 6.32 11.76 -0.05
C TYR A 20 6.57 11.94 1.46
N GLN A 21 5.63 12.52 2.17
CA GLN A 21 5.74 12.78 3.61
C GLN A 21 5.88 11.48 4.41
N THR A 22 5.12 10.46 4.04
CA THR A 22 5.15 9.17 4.73
C THR A 22 6.48 8.45 4.52
N VAL A 23 6.96 8.37 3.29
CA VAL A 23 8.25 7.71 2.99
C VAL A 23 9.38 8.40 3.77
N HIS A 24 9.45 9.72 3.71
CA HIS A 24 10.53 10.48 4.36
C HIS A 24 10.43 10.54 5.88
N SER A 25 9.28 10.24 6.47
CA SER A 25 9.07 10.28 7.92
C SER A 25 9.07 8.89 8.56
N ILE A 26 8.27 7.97 8.01
CA ILE A 26 8.01 6.66 8.62
C ILE A 26 9.06 5.62 8.19
N ASN A 27 9.43 5.62 6.92
CA ASN A 27 10.38 4.64 6.39
C ASN A 27 11.83 4.99 6.73
N ARG A 28 12.06 6.17 7.25
CA ARG A 28 13.39 6.69 7.60
C ARG A 28 14.16 5.80 8.57
N LYS A 29 13.48 5.10 9.46
CA LYS A 29 14.14 4.22 10.43
C LYS A 29 14.82 3.01 9.78
N ASP A 30 14.41 2.62 8.57
CA ASP A 30 14.86 1.42 7.90
C ASP A 30 15.62 1.67 6.59
N TYR A 31 15.66 2.92 6.12
CA TYR A 31 16.29 3.30 4.86
C TYR A 31 17.13 4.55 5.01
N SER A 32 18.21 4.65 4.23
CA SER A 32 19.08 5.84 4.22
C SER A 32 18.40 7.03 3.54
N GLU A 33 18.92 8.23 3.78
CA GLU A 33 18.46 9.45 3.09
C GLU A 33 18.49 9.28 1.58
N GLU A 34 19.56 8.70 1.05
CA GLU A 34 19.73 8.47 -0.38
C GLU A 34 18.65 7.51 -0.92
N GLN A 35 18.36 6.44 -0.17
CA GLN A 35 17.32 5.48 -0.53
C GLN A 35 15.94 6.12 -0.49
N LEU A 36 15.62 6.90 0.54
CA LEU A 36 14.34 7.60 0.65
C LEU A 36 14.14 8.56 -0.51
N HIS A 37 15.19 9.30 -0.89
CA HIS A 37 15.12 10.23 -2.00
C HIS A 37 14.93 9.52 -3.35
N ALA A 38 15.56 8.37 -3.54
CA ALA A 38 15.37 7.57 -4.75
C ALA A 38 13.94 6.99 -4.84
N TRP A 39 13.36 6.63 -3.69
CA TRP A 39 12.01 6.06 -3.61
C TRP A 39 10.93 7.14 -3.81
N ALA A 40 11.05 8.25 -3.12
CA ALA A 40 10.10 9.36 -3.19
C ALA A 40 10.86 10.66 -3.45
N THR A 41 11.01 11.01 -4.73
CA THR A 41 11.85 12.13 -5.18
C THR A 41 11.21 13.49 -4.94
N GLY A 42 9.90 13.53 -4.69
CA GLY A 42 9.12 14.76 -4.63
C GLY A 42 8.52 15.15 -5.98
N LYS A 43 8.85 14.40 -7.04
CA LYS A 43 8.30 14.61 -8.38
C LYS A 43 7.57 13.36 -8.83
N VAL A 44 6.26 13.43 -8.88
CA VAL A 44 5.40 12.34 -9.33
C VAL A 44 4.90 12.67 -10.72
N ASP A 45 4.92 11.68 -11.62
CA ASP A 45 4.22 11.76 -12.89
C ASP A 45 2.72 11.56 -12.62
N TYR A 46 1.99 12.66 -12.49
CA TYR A 46 0.58 12.64 -12.13
C TYR A 46 -0.30 11.91 -13.15
N ASP A 47 0.03 12.01 -14.43
CA ASP A 47 -0.77 11.33 -15.45
C ASP A 47 -0.59 9.82 -15.38
N ARG A 48 0.64 9.37 -15.15
CA ARG A 48 0.97 7.96 -14.99
C ARG A 48 0.32 7.37 -13.71
N TRP A 49 0.38 8.12 -12.61
CA TRP A 49 -0.27 7.75 -11.36
C TRP A 49 -1.79 7.63 -11.55
N ASN A 50 -2.39 8.64 -12.19
CA ASN A 50 -3.82 8.64 -12.45
C ASN A 50 -4.25 7.43 -13.29
N ALA A 51 -3.52 7.13 -14.36
CA ALA A 51 -3.81 5.97 -15.20
C ALA A 51 -3.73 4.67 -14.41
N SER A 52 -2.72 4.52 -13.57
CA SER A 52 -2.54 3.35 -12.71
C SER A 52 -3.68 3.19 -11.70
N PHE A 53 -4.05 4.28 -11.00
CA PHE A 53 -5.12 4.25 -10.01
C PHE A 53 -6.49 3.97 -10.64
N LEU A 54 -6.74 4.47 -11.84
CA LEU A 54 -8.00 4.20 -12.55
C LEU A 54 -8.07 2.76 -13.05
N LYS A 55 -6.94 2.17 -13.42
CA LYS A 55 -6.86 0.79 -13.88
C LYS A 55 -7.02 -0.21 -12.73
N HIS A 56 -6.48 0.12 -11.56
CA HIS A 56 -6.53 -0.73 -10.38
C HIS A 56 -7.78 -0.45 -9.55
N LYS A 57 -8.10 -1.37 -8.64
CA LYS A 57 -8.99 -1.04 -7.52
C LYS A 57 -8.19 -0.16 -6.58
N THR A 58 -8.62 1.06 -6.38
CA THR A 58 -7.92 2.05 -5.55
C THR A 58 -8.86 2.59 -4.49
N ILE A 59 -8.46 2.45 -3.23
CA ILE A 59 -9.23 2.88 -2.07
C ILE A 59 -8.51 4.06 -1.40
N VAL A 60 -9.28 5.09 -1.10
CA VAL A 60 -8.81 6.28 -0.38
C VAL A 60 -9.52 6.33 0.96
N ALA A 61 -8.75 6.56 2.03
CA ALA A 61 -9.30 6.79 3.36
C ALA A 61 -9.25 8.28 3.67
N GLU A 62 -10.36 8.83 4.15
CA GLU A 62 -10.39 10.23 4.57
C GLU A 62 -11.02 10.40 5.95
N ILE A 63 -10.56 11.42 6.66
CA ILE A 63 -11.10 11.85 7.95
C ILE A 63 -11.33 13.35 7.84
N ASN A 64 -12.58 13.78 8.04
CA ASN A 64 -12.96 15.21 7.98
C ASN A 64 -12.48 15.88 6.67
N GLY A 65 -12.64 15.18 5.54
CA GLY A 65 -12.26 15.69 4.23
C GLY A 65 -10.77 15.64 3.91
N LYS A 66 -9.93 15.17 4.82
CA LYS A 66 -8.49 15.02 4.61
C LYS A 66 -8.16 13.59 4.24
N ILE A 67 -7.37 13.39 3.19
CA ILE A 67 -6.88 12.06 2.83
C ILE A 67 -5.82 11.63 3.85
N VAL A 68 -6.08 10.51 4.52
CA VAL A 68 -5.19 9.96 5.55
C VAL A 68 -4.55 8.64 5.17
N GLY A 69 -4.95 8.07 4.04
CA GLY A 69 -4.35 6.85 3.52
C GLY A 69 -4.90 6.47 2.16
N PHE A 70 -4.17 5.64 1.45
CA PHE A 70 -4.63 5.08 0.18
C PHE A 70 -3.88 3.78 -0.12
N GLY A 71 -4.49 2.97 -0.98
CA GLY A 71 -3.87 1.77 -1.50
C GLY A 71 -4.51 1.33 -2.78
N ASP A 72 -3.79 0.56 -3.58
CA ASP A 72 -4.31 0.02 -4.83
C ASP A 72 -3.86 -1.41 -5.07
N MET A 73 -4.74 -2.17 -5.72
CA MET A 73 -4.53 -3.57 -6.03
C MET A 73 -4.98 -3.84 -7.46
N ASP A 74 -4.18 -4.59 -8.20
CA ASP A 74 -4.56 -4.98 -9.55
C ASP A 74 -5.51 -6.19 -9.55
N GLU A 75 -5.98 -6.58 -10.73
CA GLU A 75 -6.94 -7.69 -10.89
C GLU A 75 -6.36 -9.05 -10.53
N THR A 76 -5.04 -9.19 -10.50
CA THR A 76 -4.38 -10.47 -10.16
C THR A 76 -4.23 -10.66 -8.65
N GLY A 77 -4.51 -9.63 -7.86
CA GLY A 77 -4.32 -9.65 -6.40
C GLY A 77 -2.97 -9.05 -5.96
N TYR A 78 -2.27 -8.36 -6.85
CA TYR A 78 -1.04 -7.67 -6.50
C TYR A 78 -1.36 -6.32 -5.85
N LEU A 79 -1.00 -6.18 -4.57
CA LEU A 79 -1.13 -4.94 -3.83
C LEU A 79 0.11 -4.09 -4.13
N ASP A 80 -0.10 -3.02 -4.91
CA ASP A 80 0.99 -2.20 -5.44
C ASP A 80 1.42 -1.11 -4.45
N ARG A 81 0.47 -0.37 -3.90
CA ARG A 81 0.76 0.74 -2.98
C ARG A 81 -0.16 0.66 -1.77
N LEU A 82 0.38 1.03 -0.61
CA LEU A 82 -0.38 1.17 0.62
C LEU A 82 0.37 2.15 1.52
N TYR A 83 -0.17 3.35 1.66
CA TYR A 83 0.45 4.42 2.46
C TYR A 83 -0.56 5.05 3.39
N VAL A 84 -0.14 5.30 4.63
CA VAL A 84 -0.93 6.00 5.64
C VAL A 84 -0.18 7.26 6.05
N HIS A 85 -0.91 8.36 6.15
CA HIS A 85 -0.38 9.66 6.54
C HIS A 85 0.45 9.54 7.83
N LYS A 86 1.59 10.22 7.86
CA LYS A 86 2.57 10.13 8.96
C LYS A 86 1.98 10.45 10.35
N ASP A 87 0.97 11.29 10.42
CA ASP A 87 0.33 11.70 11.68
C ASP A 87 -0.87 10.80 12.06
N PHE A 88 -1.20 9.81 11.24
CA PHE A 88 -2.36 8.93 11.45
C PHE A 88 -1.96 7.46 11.58
N GLN A 89 -0.71 7.18 11.91
CA GLN A 89 -0.23 5.82 12.12
C GLN A 89 -0.89 5.18 13.34
N GLY A 90 -1.03 3.84 13.33
CA GLY A 90 -1.53 3.11 14.48
C GLY A 90 -3.04 3.22 14.72
N GLN A 91 -3.82 3.64 13.71
CA GLN A 91 -5.27 3.82 13.81
C GLN A 91 -6.07 2.85 12.95
N ASN A 92 -5.49 1.72 12.59
CA ASN A 92 -6.12 0.69 11.76
C ASN A 92 -6.50 1.15 10.34
N ILE A 93 -5.91 2.23 9.85
CA ILE A 93 -6.22 2.75 8.51
C ILE A 93 -5.67 1.80 7.45
N ALA A 94 -4.41 1.39 7.56
CA ALA A 94 -3.79 0.48 6.61
C ALA A 94 -4.51 -0.86 6.55
N SER A 95 -4.86 -1.43 7.70
CA SER A 95 -5.59 -2.71 7.76
C SER A 95 -6.97 -2.62 7.14
N SER A 96 -7.67 -1.51 7.35
CA SER A 96 -9.00 -1.28 6.76
C SER A 96 -8.92 -1.18 5.24
N ILE A 97 -7.94 -0.45 4.72
CA ILE A 97 -7.72 -0.33 3.26
C ILE A 97 -7.36 -1.70 2.67
N CYS A 98 -6.42 -2.40 3.29
CA CYS A 98 -5.95 -3.70 2.83
C CYS A 98 -7.09 -4.72 2.75
N ARG A 99 -7.93 -4.82 3.79
CA ARG A 99 -9.09 -5.71 3.80
C ARG A 99 -10.09 -5.36 2.70
N LYS A 100 -10.35 -4.07 2.49
CA LYS A 100 -11.27 -3.61 1.45
C LYS A 100 -10.76 -3.99 0.06
N LEU A 101 -9.47 -3.82 -0.19
CA LEU A 101 -8.85 -4.23 -1.44
C LEU A 101 -8.94 -5.75 -1.64
N GLU A 102 -8.61 -6.53 -0.61
CA GLU A 102 -8.68 -7.99 -0.68
C GLU A 102 -10.10 -8.48 -0.96
N GLN A 103 -11.09 -7.88 -0.32
CA GLN A 103 -12.50 -8.23 -0.54
C GLN A 103 -12.97 -7.90 -1.97
N SER A 104 -12.39 -6.89 -2.58
CA SER A 104 -12.75 -6.44 -3.92
C SER A 104 -12.09 -7.27 -5.02
N ALA A 105 -10.94 -7.88 -4.74
CA ALA A 105 -10.21 -8.68 -5.69
C ALA A 105 -10.75 -10.12 -5.70
N LYS A 106 -11.01 -10.65 -6.91
CA LYS A 106 -11.39 -12.06 -7.09
C LYS A 106 -10.14 -12.89 -7.35
N ALA A 107 -9.24 -12.92 -6.38
CA ALA A 107 -7.97 -13.61 -6.48
C ALA A 107 -7.87 -14.72 -5.43
N ASP A 108 -7.19 -15.81 -5.78
CA ASP A 108 -6.91 -16.89 -4.83
C ASP A 108 -5.72 -16.56 -3.94
N THR A 109 -4.90 -15.65 -4.37
CA THR A 109 -3.65 -15.29 -3.72
C THR A 109 -3.40 -13.79 -3.86
N TYR A 110 -2.92 -13.18 -2.79
CA TYR A 110 -2.48 -11.78 -2.79
C TYR A 110 -0.97 -11.74 -2.65
N ILE A 111 -0.35 -10.84 -3.41
CA ILE A 111 1.11 -10.62 -3.38
C ILE A 111 1.36 -9.15 -3.16
N THR A 112 2.40 -8.84 -2.39
CA THR A 112 2.89 -7.46 -2.26
C THR A 112 4.41 -7.48 -2.17
N HIS A 113 5.03 -6.36 -2.54
CA HIS A 113 6.46 -6.12 -2.31
C HIS A 113 6.56 -5.16 -1.13
N ALA A 114 6.68 -5.72 0.07
CA ALA A 114 6.65 -4.96 1.30
C ALA A 114 8.01 -4.32 1.60
N SER A 115 8.00 -3.06 2.01
CA SER A 115 9.20 -2.43 2.56
C SER A 115 9.62 -3.12 3.86
N ILE A 116 10.86 -2.89 4.29
CA ILE A 116 11.33 -3.36 5.60
C ILE A 116 10.37 -2.87 6.69
N THR A 117 9.96 -1.61 6.60
CA THR A 117 9.08 -0.98 7.57
C THR A 117 7.69 -1.61 7.61
N ALA A 118 7.14 -1.97 6.45
CA ALA A 118 5.79 -2.51 6.33
C ALA A 118 5.72 -4.02 6.58
N LYS A 119 6.83 -4.73 6.53
CA LYS A 119 6.87 -6.19 6.71
C LYS A 119 6.10 -6.66 7.95
N PRO A 120 6.31 -6.10 9.16
CA PRO A 120 5.56 -6.54 10.34
C PRO A 120 4.05 -6.35 10.22
N PHE A 121 3.61 -5.27 9.56
CA PHE A 121 2.20 -5.03 9.29
C PHE A 121 1.62 -6.16 8.43
N PHE A 122 2.28 -6.50 7.33
CA PHE A 122 1.79 -7.54 6.43
C PHE A 122 1.82 -8.92 7.08
N GLU A 123 2.79 -9.20 7.93
CA GLU A 123 2.81 -10.45 8.71
C GLU A 123 1.57 -10.56 9.60
N LYS A 124 1.18 -9.48 10.27
CA LYS A 124 -0.06 -9.44 11.06
C LYS A 124 -1.31 -9.61 10.21
N MET A 125 -1.26 -9.17 8.95
CA MET A 125 -2.38 -9.33 8.01
C MET A 125 -2.46 -10.74 7.42
N GLY A 126 -1.51 -11.62 7.76
CA GLY A 126 -1.51 -13.00 7.30
C GLY A 126 -0.63 -13.26 6.07
N TYR A 127 0.18 -12.28 5.66
CA TYR A 127 1.14 -12.48 4.58
C TYR A 127 2.40 -13.15 5.11
N GLU A 128 3.01 -13.99 4.30
CA GLU A 128 4.26 -14.66 4.61
C GLU A 128 5.34 -14.24 3.62
N VAL A 129 6.57 -14.11 4.10
CA VAL A 129 7.71 -13.77 3.26
C VAL A 129 8.03 -14.93 2.33
N VAL A 130 8.04 -14.66 1.03
CA VAL A 130 8.48 -15.59 0.00
C VAL A 130 9.98 -15.45 -0.21
N LYS A 131 10.46 -14.23 -0.32
CA LYS A 131 11.89 -13.94 -0.47
C LYS A 131 12.20 -12.48 -0.14
N GLU A 132 13.42 -12.23 0.29
CA GLU A 132 14.03 -10.93 0.37
C GLU A 132 14.58 -10.58 -1.02
N GLN A 133 14.48 -9.32 -1.43
CA GLN A 133 15.04 -8.86 -2.71
C GLN A 133 15.51 -7.42 -2.60
N GLU A 134 16.28 -7.02 -3.60
CA GLU A 134 16.63 -5.63 -3.79
C GLU A 134 16.02 -5.13 -5.10
N VAL A 135 15.42 -3.95 -5.05
CA VAL A 135 14.92 -3.25 -6.24
C VAL A 135 15.75 -2.01 -6.47
N GLU A 136 15.93 -1.64 -7.73
CA GLU A 136 16.74 -0.47 -8.08
C GLU A 136 15.85 0.70 -8.47
N ARG A 137 16.14 1.88 -7.88
CA ARG A 137 15.47 3.15 -8.17
C ARG A 137 16.56 4.19 -8.40
N ASP A 138 16.62 4.76 -9.59
CA ASP A 138 17.65 5.77 -9.97
C ASP A 138 19.08 5.32 -9.61
N GLY A 139 19.38 4.03 -9.86
CA GLY A 139 20.68 3.45 -9.56
C GLY A 139 20.91 3.09 -8.11
N ILE A 140 19.94 3.35 -7.23
CA ILE A 140 20.02 3.06 -5.79
C ILE A 140 19.25 1.78 -5.47
N LYS A 141 19.88 0.87 -4.74
CA LYS A 141 19.27 -0.40 -4.34
C LYS A 141 18.50 -0.25 -3.03
N LEU A 142 17.26 -0.74 -3.03
CA LEU A 142 16.39 -0.75 -1.85
C LEU A 142 15.98 -2.19 -1.57
N LYS A 143 16.19 -2.62 -0.32
CA LYS A 143 15.72 -3.94 0.13
C LYS A 143 14.21 -3.90 0.34
N ASN A 144 13.53 -4.95 -0.13
CA ASN A 144 12.14 -5.21 0.24
C ASN A 144 11.88 -6.73 0.26
N TYR A 145 10.64 -7.10 0.54
CA TYR A 145 10.25 -8.49 0.68
C TYR A 145 9.06 -8.81 -0.22
N VAL A 146 9.18 -9.87 -1.01
CA VAL A 146 8.02 -10.42 -1.69
C VAL A 146 7.23 -11.21 -0.65
N MET A 147 5.97 -10.85 -0.44
CA MET A 147 5.10 -11.46 0.55
C MET A 147 3.81 -11.95 -0.11
N LYS A 148 3.28 -13.04 0.42
CA LYS A 148 2.14 -13.73 -0.18
C LYS A 148 1.13 -14.13 0.88
N LYS A 149 -0.15 -13.99 0.54
CA LYS A 149 -1.25 -14.43 1.38
C LYS A 149 -2.26 -15.20 0.52
N HIS A 150 -2.67 -16.37 0.99
CA HIS A 150 -3.75 -17.10 0.36
C HIS A 150 -5.09 -16.52 0.79
N HIS A 151 -5.98 -16.33 -0.18
CA HIS A 151 -7.33 -15.92 0.12
C HIS A 151 -7.97 -16.99 1.01
N ARG A 152 -8.35 -16.60 2.23
CA ARG A 152 -9.21 -17.46 3.04
C ARG A 152 -10.60 -17.40 2.43
N ARG A 153 -10.93 -18.40 1.62
CA ARG A 153 -12.34 -18.72 1.44
C ARG A 153 -12.87 -18.93 2.85
N GLN A 154 -13.94 -18.22 3.22
CA GLN A 154 -14.71 -18.65 4.38
C GLN A 154 -14.90 -20.14 4.19
N GLU A 155 -14.26 -20.93 5.04
CA GLU A 155 -14.62 -22.33 5.12
C GLU A 155 -16.10 -22.32 5.38
N VAL A 156 -16.87 -22.77 4.39
CA VAL A 156 -18.24 -23.18 4.65
C VAL A 156 -18.07 -24.33 5.59
N VAL A 157 -18.23 -24.05 6.89
CA VAL A 157 -18.27 -25.11 7.86
C VAL A 157 -19.51 -25.91 7.53
N HIS A 158 -19.28 -27.05 6.91
CA HIS A 158 -20.33 -28.02 6.74
C HIS A 158 -20.62 -28.57 8.12
N TYR A 159 -21.67 -28.09 8.73
CA TYR A 159 -22.26 -28.78 9.86
C TYR A 159 -23.01 -29.98 9.30
N ASP A 160 -22.38 -31.08 9.35
CA ASP A 160 -23.12 -32.33 9.14
C ASP A 160 -24.02 -32.57 10.36
#